data_4586a45d570d0d268c3737677db66216
#
_entry.id   4586a45d570d0d268c3737677db66216
#
_cell.length_a   1.000
_cell.length_b   1.000
_cell.length_c   1.000
_cell.angle_alpha   90.00
_cell.angle_beta   90.00
_cell.angle_gamma   90.00
#
_symmetry.space_group_name_H-M   'P 1'
#
loop_
_entity.id
_entity.type
_entity.pdbx_description
1 polymer ?
#
loop_
_entity_poly.entity_id
_entity_poly.type
_entity_poly.pdbx_seq_one_letter_code
_entity_poly.pdbx_strand_id
1 'polypeptide(L)'
;EYRRQRQMCIRDSGWSDVGAWSALWEIGAPDNDGNVCEGDVLLHDARNNYVRSESRLVTALGVEDLVVVETADAVMVGARHRVQDVKQVVEALSASNRPEAASHQRVFRPWGSYESLVIGEQFQVKRLTVTPGQALSLQLHHHRAEHWVVVYGEAEITRGKEQLTLGPD
;
A
#
# COMPACT_ATOMS: atom_id res chain seq x y z
N GLU A 1 -7.70 -47.15 28.04
CA GLU A 1 -6.53 -46.25 27.88
C GLU A 1 -6.99 -44.82 27.59
N TYR A 2 -7.01 -43.99 28.65
CA TYR A 2 -7.40 -42.57 28.54
C TYR A 2 -6.30 -41.81 27.78
N ARG A 3 -6.53 -41.41 26.51
CA ARG A 3 -5.73 -40.40 25.83
C ARG A 3 -5.88 -39.09 26.60
N ARG A 4 -4.87 -38.72 27.35
CA ARG A 4 -4.74 -37.34 27.88
C ARG A 4 -4.77 -36.38 26.69
N GLN A 5 -5.88 -35.64 26.53
CA GLN A 5 -5.90 -34.45 25.69
C GLN A 5 -4.79 -33.53 26.19
N ARG A 6 -3.80 -33.27 25.36
CA ARG A 6 -2.86 -32.20 25.61
C ARG A 6 -3.66 -30.89 25.62
N GLN A 7 -3.95 -30.41 26.81
CA GLN A 7 -4.30 -28.99 26.96
C GLN A 7 -3.08 -28.19 26.49
N MET A 8 -3.18 -27.62 25.29
CA MET A 8 -2.29 -26.57 24.88
C MET A 8 -2.64 -25.37 25.79
N CYS A 9 -1.86 -25.17 26.83
CA CYS A 9 -1.90 -23.93 27.58
C CYS A 9 -1.47 -22.84 26.62
N ILE A 10 -2.43 -22.11 26.06
CA ILE A 10 -2.19 -20.82 25.43
C ILE A 10 -1.79 -19.93 26.61
N ARG A 11 -0.49 -19.78 26.83
CA ARG A 11 0.01 -18.67 27.64
C ARG A 11 -0.53 -17.42 26.98
N ASP A 12 -1.13 -16.57 27.77
CA ASP A 12 -1.49 -15.22 27.39
C ASP A 12 -0.20 -14.45 27.06
N SER A 13 0.28 -14.63 25.85
CA SER A 13 1.57 -14.14 25.37
C SER A 13 1.43 -12.78 24.65
N GLY A 14 0.20 -12.23 24.64
CA GLY A 14 -0.09 -11.05 23.82
C GLY A 14 0.04 -11.31 22.30
N TRP A 15 0.07 -12.60 21.89
CA TRP A 15 0.12 -12.95 20.47
C TRP A 15 -1.23 -12.67 19.82
N SER A 16 -1.22 -11.91 18.74
CA SER A 16 -2.39 -11.65 17.90
C SER A 16 -2.13 -12.16 16.49
N ASP A 17 -3.09 -12.89 15.92
CA ASP A 17 -3.09 -13.21 14.49
C ASP A 17 -3.55 -11.96 13.71
N VAL A 18 -2.60 -11.20 13.16
CA VAL A 18 -2.88 -9.98 12.41
C VAL A 18 -3.43 -10.33 11.02
N GLY A 19 -4.59 -10.98 11.00
CA GLY A 19 -5.28 -11.39 9.77
C GLY A 19 -6.31 -10.39 9.25
N ALA A 20 -6.57 -9.31 9.99
CA ALA A 20 -7.54 -8.28 9.63
C ALA A 20 -7.16 -6.91 10.19
N TRP A 21 -7.71 -5.85 9.60
CA TRP A 21 -7.50 -4.47 10.05
C TRP A 21 -7.96 -4.22 11.48
N SER A 22 -9.01 -4.94 11.95
CA SER A 22 -9.46 -4.88 13.34
C SER A 22 -8.39 -5.34 14.33
N ALA A 23 -7.57 -6.32 13.96
CA ALA A 23 -6.47 -6.77 14.80
C ALA A 23 -5.38 -5.69 14.95
N LEU A 24 -5.14 -4.86 13.93
CA LEU A 24 -4.23 -3.72 14.03
C LEU A 24 -4.74 -2.67 15.01
N TRP A 25 -6.05 -2.45 15.08
CA TRP A 25 -6.65 -1.60 16.09
C TRP A 25 -6.46 -2.17 17.50
N GLU A 26 -6.61 -3.48 17.69
CA GLU A 26 -6.46 -4.15 19.00
C GLU A 26 -5.03 -4.09 19.56
N ILE A 27 -4.02 -4.17 18.68
CA ILE A 27 -2.60 -4.14 19.07
C ILE A 27 -1.99 -2.73 19.03
N GLY A 28 -2.68 -1.77 18.42
CA GLY A 28 -2.24 -0.38 18.31
C GLY A 28 -2.27 0.36 19.66
N ALA A 29 -1.70 1.53 19.70
CA ALA A 29 -1.77 2.43 20.84
C ALA A 29 -2.95 3.40 20.64
N PRO A 30 -4.08 3.21 21.35
CA PRO A 30 -5.23 4.09 21.20
C PRO A 30 -4.98 5.45 21.85
N ASP A 31 -5.61 6.50 21.31
CA ASP A 31 -5.75 7.79 21.96
C ASP A 31 -6.82 7.75 23.08
N ASN A 32 -7.11 8.91 23.69
CA ASN A 32 -8.09 9.02 24.80
C ASN A 32 -9.52 8.65 24.38
N ASP A 33 -9.85 8.73 23.09
CA ASP A 33 -11.14 8.39 22.50
C ASP A 33 -11.15 6.98 21.87
N GLY A 34 -10.08 6.21 22.08
CA GLY A 34 -9.96 4.83 21.60
C GLY A 34 -9.61 4.71 20.11
N ASN A 35 -9.18 5.79 19.45
CA ASN A 35 -8.76 5.73 18.06
C ASN A 35 -7.29 5.30 17.95
N VAL A 36 -6.99 4.51 16.93
CA VAL A 36 -5.62 4.16 16.52
C VAL A 36 -5.37 4.78 15.15
N CYS A 37 -4.39 5.70 15.08
CA CYS A 37 -4.08 6.46 13.88
C CYS A 37 -2.65 6.19 13.41
N GLU A 38 -2.49 5.99 12.12
CA GLU A 38 -1.20 5.83 11.44
C GLU A 38 -1.12 6.81 10.26
N GLY A 39 -0.02 7.56 10.16
CA GLY A 39 0.19 8.54 9.09
C GLY A 39 -0.40 9.91 9.38
N ASP A 40 -0.77 10.66 8.33
CA ASP A 40 -1.31 12.03 8.44
C ASP A 40 -2.83 11.98 8.64
N VAL A 41 -3.26 12.00 9.90
CA VAL A 41 -4.66 11.81 10.29
C VAL A 41 -5.11 12.94 11.23
N LEU A 42 -6.27 13.52 10.96
CA LEU A 42 -6.95 14.50 11.82
C LEU A 42 -8.37 14.01 12.16
N LEU A 43 -8.63 13.81 13.44
CA LEU A 43 -9.93 13.37 13.94
C LEU A 43 -10.63 14.49 14.72
N HIS A 44 -11.94 14.58 14.57
CA HIS A 44 -12.80 15.46 15.36
C HIS A 44 -14.11 14.75 15.69
N ASP A 45 -14.48 14.68 16.99
CA ASP A 45 -15.63 13.92 17.49
C ASP A 45 -15.68 12.46 16.96
N ALA A 46 -14.53 11.79 16.95
CA ALA A 46 -14.37 10.45 16.42
C ALA A 46 -13.91 9.48 17.49
N ARG A 47 -14.47 8.26 17.56
CA ARG A 47 -14.21 7.29 18.61
C ARG A 47 -14.00 5.87 18.08
N ASN A 48 -13.11 5.13 18.73
CA ASN A 48 -12.88 3.71 18.48
C ASN A 48 -12.56 3.37 17.00
N ASN A 49 -11.96 4.28 16.27
CA ASN A 49 -11.63 4.08 14.86
C ASN A 49 -10.20 3.56 14.70
N TYR A 50 -9.97 2.82 13.63
CA TYR A 50 -8.64 2.59 13.06
C TYR A 50 -8.54 3.41 11.78
N VAL A 51 -7.60 4.33 11.72
CA VAL A 51 -7.39 5.18 10.55
C VAL A 51 -5.93 5.13 10.12
N ARG A 52 -5.68 4.67 8.90
CA ARG A 52 -4.36 4.63 8.29
C ARG A 52 -4.33 5.48 7.03
N SER A 53 -3.37 6.37 6.96
CA SER A 53 -3.04 7.19 5.82
C SER A 53 -1.62 6.89 5.33
N GLU A 54 -1.47 6.50 4.08
CA GLU A 54 -0.15 6.27 3.48
C GLU A 54 0.34 7.44 2.63
N SER A 55 -0.56 8.21 2.04
CA SER A 55 -0.15 9.19 1.01
C SER A 55 -0.73 10.59 1.18
N ARG A 56 -1.86 10.78 1.82
CA ARG A 56 -2.53 12.09 1.94
C ARG A 56 -3.19 12.26 3.30
N LEU A 57 -3.46 13.52 3.68
CA LEU A 57 -4.22 13.80 4.89
C LEU A 57 -5.61 13.12 4.84
N VAL A 58 -5.91 12.33 5.88
CA VAL A 58 -7.23 11.77 6.13
C VAL A 58 -7.87 12.48 7.29
N THR A 59 -9.05 13.04 7.09
CA THR A 59 -9.83 13.65 8.16
C THR A 59 -11.12 12.87 8.38
N ALA A 60 -11.49 12.66 9.65
CA ALA A 60 -12.77 12.05 10.00
C ALA A 60 -13.47 12.88 11.08
N LEU A 61 -14.77 13.11 10.89
CA LEU A 61 -15.61 13.96 11.72
C LEU A 61 -16.87 13.22 12.14
N GLY A 62 -17.15 13.16 13.46
CA GLY A 62 -18.40 12.66 14.00
C GLY A 62 -18.64 11.17 13.71
N VAL A 63 -17.58 10.34 13.67
CA VAL A 63 -17.67 8.92 13.31
C VAL A 63 -17.17 8.04 14.42
N GLU A 64 -17.69 6.81 14.47
CA GLU A 64 -17.27 5.81 15.45
C GLU A 64 -17.24 4.40 14.87
N ASP A 65 -16.39 3.54 15.46
CA ASP A 65 -16.26 2.13 15.11
C ASP A 65 -15.95 1.85 13.63
N LEU A 66 -15.16 2.70 13.00
CA LEU A 66 -14.74 2.54 11.62
C LEU A 66 -13.31 2.02 11.48
N VAL A 67 -13.07 1.39 10.35
CA VAL A 67 -11.74 1.18 9.76
C VAL A 67 -11.67 2.02 8.49
N VAL A 68 -10.71 2.94 8.44
CA VAL A 68 -10.40 3.77 7.28
C VAL A 68 -8.96 3.50 6.88
N VAL A 69 -8.75 3.05 5.65
CA VAL A 69 -7.42 2.79 5.09
C VAL A 69 -7.30 3.54 3.79
N GLU A 70 -6.40 4.47 3.74
CA GLU A 70 -6.04 5.23 2.55
C GLU A 70 -4.68 4.74 2.04
N THR A 71 -4.64 4.42 0.77
CA THR A 71 -3.43 4.09 0.00
C THR A 71 -3.35 4.99 -1.23
N ALA A 72 -2.25 4.93 -1.96
CA ALA A 72 -2.06 5.79 -3.13
C ALA A 72 -3.12 5.59 -4.23
N ASP A 73 -3.78 4.42 -4.27
CA ASP A 73 -4.71 3.99 -5.32
C ASP A 73 -6.16 3.80 -4.85
N ALA A 74 -6.41 3.70 -3.56
CA ALA A 74 -7.75 3.43 -3.04
C ALA A 74 -7.98 4.00 -1.63
N VAL A 75 -9.23 4.20 -1.30
CA VAL A 75 -9.68 4.46 0.08
C VAL A 75 -10.75 3.44 0.43
N MET A 76 -10.51 2.70 1.50
CA MET A 76 -11.49 1.79 2.09
C MET A 76 -12.07 2.42 3.35
N VAL A 77 -13.38 2.41 3.47
CA VAL A 77 -14.12 2.77 4.69
C VAL A 77 -15.09 1.64 5.01
N GLY A 78 -15.01 1.12 6.22
CA GLY A 78 -15.87 0.03 6.64
C GLY A 78 -16.15 0.05 8.14
N ALA A 79 -17.29 -0.48 8.55
CA ALA A 79 -17.55 -0.72 9.95
C ALA A 79 -16.55 -1.74 10.49
N ARG A 80 -15.94 -1.48 11.66
CA ARG A 80 -14.89 -2.32 12.23
C ARG A 80 -15.33 -3.78 12.41
N HIS A 81 -16.57 -4.00 12.83
CA HIS A 81 -17.13 -5.35 12.99
C HIS A 81 -17.40 -6.09 11.67
N ARG A 82 -17.34 -5.39 10.51
CA ARG A 82 -17.56 -5.96 9.18
C ARG A 82 -16.32 -6.00 8.31
N VAL A 83 -15.18 -5.60 8.82
CA VAL A 83 -13.95 -5.46 8.01
C VAL A 83 -13.51 -6.78 7.34
N GLN A 84 -13.92 -7.92 7.87
CA GLN A 84 -13.68 -9.23 7.25
C GLN A 84 -14.41 -9.40 5.90
N ASP A 85 -15.48 -8.63 5.67
CA ASP A 85 -16.26 -8.65 4.43
C ASP A 85 -15.52 -7.97 3.26
N VAL A 86 -14.35 -7.39 3.51
CA VAL A 86 -13.51 -6.77 2.45
C VAL A 86 -13.24 -7.71 1.27
N LYS A 87 -13.26 -9.02 1.50
CA LYS A 87 -13.14 -10.04 0.44
C LYS A 87 -14.22 -9.88 -0.64
N GLN A 88 -15.45 -9.56 -0.25
CA GLN A 88 -16.56 -9.34 -1.19
C GLN A 88 -16.33 -8.09 -2.05
N VAL A 89 -15.70 -7.04 -1.46
CA VAL A 89 -15.32 -5.84 -2.20
C VAL A 89 -14.24 -6.16 -3.24
N VAL A 90 -13.22 -6.94 -2.85
CA VAL A 90 -12.16 -7.37 -3.77
C VAL A 90 -12.71 -8.24 -4.89
N GLU A 91 -13.64 -9.15 -4.60
CA GLU A 91 -14.33 -9.96 -5.61
C GLU A 91 -15.12 -9.09 -6.60
N ALA A 92 -15.86 -8.09 -6.11
CA ALA A 92 -16.60 -7.15 -6.95
C ALA A 92 -15.68 -6.30 -7.84
N LEU A 93 -14.56 -5.81 -7.30
CA LEU A 93 -13.55 -5.07 -8.07
C LEU A 93 -12.93 -5.96 -9.16
N SER A 94 -12.63 -7.22 -8.84
CA SER A 94 -12.08 -8.20 -9.78
C SER A 94 -13.07 -8.51 -10.90
N ALA A 95 -14.36 -8.70 -10.56
CA ALA A 95 -15.43 -8.94 -11.53
C ALA A 95 -15.63 -7.74 -12.48
N SER A 96 -15.34 -6.53 -12.00
CA SER A 96 -15.41 -5.29 -12.77
C SER A 96 -14.11 -4.96 -13.53
N ASN A 97 -13.12 -5.86 -13.53
CA ASN A 97 -11.78 -5.67 -14.10
C ASN A 97 -11.09 -4.38 -13.63
N ARG A 98 -11.29 -3.98 -12.38
CA ARG A 98 -10.64 -2.82 -11.80
C ARG A 98 -9.16 -3.12 -11.54
N PRO A 99 -8.22 -2.24 -11.99
CA PRO A 99 -6.79 -2.46 -11.81
C PRO A 99 -6.38 -2.52 -10.33
N GLU A 100 -7.09 -1.83 -9.45
CA GLU A 100 -6.83 -1.79 -8.00
C GLU A 100 -6.98 -3.17 -7.32
N ALA A 101 -7.74 -4.09 -7.95
CA ALA A 101 -7.86 -5.46 -7.46
C ALA A 101 -6.67 -6.35 -7.85
N ALA A 102 -5.93 -5.97 -8.90
CA ALA A 102 -4.89 -6.82 -9.51
C ALA A 102 -3.47 -6.36 -9.21
N SER A 103 -3.25 -5.07 -8.99
CA SER A 103 -1.91 -4.51 -8.81
C SER A 103 -1.91 -3.28 -7.92
N HIS A 104 -0.93 -3.21 -7.03
CA HIS A 104 -0.66 -1.97 -6.31
C HIS A 104 -0.04 -0.92 -7.25
N GLN A 105 -0.32 0.34 -6.99
CA GLN A 105 0.28 1.46 -7.73
C GLN A 105 1.81 1.41 -7.68
N ARG A 106 2.38 1.03 -6.52
CA ARG A 106 3.82 0.77 -6.37
C ARG A 106 4.10 -0.72 -6.44
N VAL A 107 4.98 -1.09 -7.37
CA VAL A 107 5.40 -2.47 -7.61
C VAL A 107 6.89 -2.59 -7.29
N PHE A 108 7.22 -3.50 -6.36
CA PHE A 108 8.60 -3.81 -5.99
C PHE A 108 9.24 -4.79 -6.98
N ARG A 109 10.52 -4.58 -7.24
CA ARG A 109 11.35 -5.40 -8.13
C ARG A 109 12.72 -5.64 -7.46
N PRO A 110 13.51 -6.62 -7.89
CA PRO A 110 14.84 -6.82 -7.34
C PRO A 110 15.76 -5.59 -7.41
N TRP A 111 15.56 -4.75 -8.42
CA TRP A 111 16.32 -3.52 -8.64
C TRP A 111 15.77 -2.28 -7.90
N GLY A 112 14.62 -2.38 -7.23
CA GLY A 112 13.97 -1.26 -6.54
C GLY A 112 12.46 -1.28 -6.67
N SER A 113 11.85 -0.22 -7.15
CA SER A 113 10.39 -0.15 -7.35
C SER A 113 10.02 0.79 -8.47
N TYR A 114 8.83 0.61 -9.02
CA TYR A 114 8.20 1.62 -9.88
C TYR A 114 6.78 1.91 -9.41
N GLU A 115 6.32 3.11 -9.72
CA GLU A 115 5.01 3.61 -9.38
C GLU A 115 4.41 4.31 -10.60
N SER A 116 3.18 3.94 -10.96
CA SER A 116 2.43 4.61 -12.02
C SER A 116 1.78 5.87 -11.46
N LEU A 117 2.26 7.05 -11.88
CA LEU A 117 1.76 8.34 -11.40
C LEU A 117 0.55 8.81 -12.17
N VAL A 118 0.58 8.64 -13.50
CA VAL A 118 -0.51 9.05 -14.40
C VAL A 118 -0.65 8.02 -15.50
N ILE A 119 -1.87 7.64 -15.81
CA ILE A 119 -2.21 6.79 -16.95
C ILE A 119 -3.23 7.54 -17.81
N GLY A 120 -2.87 7.86 -19.06
CA GLY A 120 -3.76 8.41 -20.08
C GLY A 120 -4.01 7.41 -21.20
N GLU A 121 -4.84 7.76 -22.18
CA GLU A 121 -5.19 6.86 -23.29
C GLU A 121 -3.98 6.39 -24.11
N GLN A 122 -2.97 7.28 -24.28
CA GLN A 122 -1.80 7.02 -25.13
C GLN A 122 -0.47 7.30 -24.42
N PHE A 123 -0.48 7.55 -23.11
CA PHE A 123 0.74 7.79 -22.36
C PHE A 123 0.64 7.26 -20.94
N GLN A 124 1.80 7.01 -20.34
CA GLN A 124 1.93 6.66 -18.92
C GLN A 124 3.13 7.39 -18.32
N VAL A 125 2.96 7.97 -17.16
CA VAL A 125 4.06 8.53 -16.37
C VAL A 125 4.35 7.57 -15.22
N LYS A 126 5.61 7.17 -15.08
CA LYS A 126 6.08 6.30 -13.99
C LYS A 126 7.21 6.98 -13.23
N ARG A 127 7.20 6.83 -11.93
CA ARG A 127 8.36 7.08 -11.09
C ARG A 127 9.08 5.74 -10.83
N LEU A 128 10.37 5.70 -11.14
CA LEU A 128 11.23 4.56 -10.86
C LEU A 128 12.18 4.94 -9.72
N THR A 129 12.30 4.08 -8.74
CA THR A 129 13.31 4.19 -7.68
C THR A 129 14.24 3.00 -7.81
N VAL A 130 15.46 3.26 -8.24
CA VAL A 130 16.47 2.22 -8.45
C VAL A 130 17.43 2.23 -7.27
N THR A 131 17.64 1.07 -6.68
CA THR A 131 18.62 0.92 -5.58
C THR A 131 20.03 1.11 -6.13
N PRO A 132 20.91 1.84 -5.45
CA PRO A 132 22.29 2.04 -5.89
C PRO A 132 22.97 0.71 -6.25
N GLY A 133 23.64 0.68 -7.40
CA GLY A 133 24.30 -0.52 -7.94
C GLY A 133 23.37 -1.54 -8.60
N GLN A 134 22.07 -1.27 -8.68
CA GLN A 134 21.11 -2.11 -9.38
C GLN A 134 20.77 -1.54 -10.77
N ALA A 135 20.30 -2.39 -11.65
CA ALA A 135 19.95 -2.02 -13.02
C ALA A 135 18.61 -2.64 -13.47
N LEU A 136 17.89 -1.90 -14.30
CA LEU A 136 16.75 -2.42 -15.03
C LEU A 136 17.22 -3.29 -16.19
N SER A 137 16.39 -4.26 -16.58
CA SER A 137 16.64 -5.05 -17.79
C SER A 137 16.65 -4.15 -19.02
N LEU A 138 17.58 -4.40 -19.94
CA LEU A 138 17.59 -3.74 -21.23
C LEU A 138 16.29 -4.08 -22.02
N GLN A 139 15.57 -3.09 -22.48
CA GLN A 139 14.28 -3.24 -23.15
C GLN A 139 14.28 -2.50 -24.49
N LEU A 140 13.58 -3.04 -25.45
CA LEU A 140 13.33 -2.42 -26.74
C LEU A 140 11.82 -2.28 -26.94
N HIS A 141 11.37 -1.10 -27.29
CA HIS A 141 9.96 -0.80 -27.56
C HIS A 141 9.75 -0.39 -29.01
N HIS A 142 8.86 -1.08 -29.71
CA HIS A 142 8.59 -0.81 -31.14
C HIS A 142 7.45 0.19 -31.35
N HIS A 143 6.57 0.37 -30.35
CA HIS A 143 5.33 1.15 -30.50
C HIS A 143 5.17 2.30 -29.51
N ARG A 144 6.22 2.62 -28.76
CA ARG A 144 6.21 3.75 -27.82
C ARG A 144 7.59 4.40 -27.76
N ALA A 145 7.59 5.69 -27.51
CA ALA A 145 8.79 6.44 -27.10
C ALA A 145 8.84 6.53 -25.57
N GLU A 146 10.05 6.61 -25.03
CA GLU A 146 10.28 6.86 -23.62
C GLU A 146 11.12 8.12 -23.42
N HIS A 147 10.71 8.94 -22.48
CA HIS A 147 11.43 10.13 -22.04
C HIS A 147 11.80 9.94 -20.58
N TRP A 148 13.08 10.00 -20.27
CA TRP A 148 13.59 9.80 -18.92
C TRP A 148 14.11 11.13 -18.36
N VAL A 149 13.68 11.44 -17.14
CA VAL A 149 14.13 12.57 -16.35
C VAL A 149 14.72 12.03 -15.07
N VAL A 150 15.99 12.33 -14.78
CA VAL A 150 16.61 11.97 -13.51
C VAL A 150 16.28 13.06 -12.50
N VAL A 151 15.50 12.71 -11.48
CA VAL A 151 15.05 13.66 -10.46
C VAL A 151 16.03 13.71 -9.29
N TYR A 152 16.71 12.60 -9.01
CA TYR A 152 17.64 12.48 -7.89
C TYR A 152 18.69 11.40 -8.17
N GLY A 153 19.95 11.64 -7.77
CA GLY A 153 21.07 10.71 -7.94
C GLY A 153 21.64 10.76 -9.35
N GLU A 154 22.44 9.77 -9.69
CA GLU A 154 23.04 9.58 -11.02
C GLU A 154 22.57 8.27 -11.62
N ALA A 155 22.30 8.26 -12.92
CA ALA A 155 21.90 7.08 -13.67
C ALA A 155 22.83 6.84 -14.84
N GLU A 156 23.37 5.64 -14.96
CA GLU A 156 24.04 5.17 -16.19
C GLU A 156 22.96 4.61 -17.13
N ILE A 157 22.83 5.23 -18.29
CA ILE A 157 21.78 4.90 -19.27
C ILE A 157 22.42 4.35 -20.53
N THR A 158 21.97 3.17 -20.97
CA THR A 158 22.33 2.57 -22.25
C THR A 158 21.24 2.86 -23.28
N ARG A 159 21.58 3.61 -24.34
CA ARG A 159 20.72 3.90 -25.47
C ARG A 159 21.34 3.38 -26.77
N GLY A 160 20.90 2.21 -27.21
CA GLY A 160 21.51 1.52 -28.32
C GLY A 160 22.95 1.11 -28.02
N LYS A 161 23.91 1.77 -28.64
CA LYS A 161 25.37 1.57 -28.42
C LYS A 161 26.00 2.64 -27.53
N GLU A 162 25.26 3.66 -27.21
CA GLU A 162 25.73 4.79 -26.39
C GLU A 162 25.51 4.51 -24.92
N GLN A 163 26.45 4.92 -24.11
CA GLN A 163 26.33 4.98 -22.64
C GLN A 163 26.44 6.41 -22.19
N LEU A 164 25.50 6.83 -21.38
CA LEU A 164 25.36 8.20 -20.89
C LEU A 164 25.22 8.16 -19.37
N THR A 165 25.91 9.06 -18.67
CA THR A 165 25.65 9.32 -17.26
C THR A 165 24.81 10.58 -17.16
N LEU A 166 23.63 10.47 -16.53
CA LEU A 166 22.71 11.58 -16.34
C LEU A 166 22.48 11.80 -14.85
N GLY A 167 22.51 13.06 -14.43
CA GLY A 167 22.10 13.54 -13.12
C GLY A 167 20.84 14.38 -13.22
N PRO A 168 20.35 14.92 -12.10
CA PRO A 168 19.28 15.96 -12.11
C PRO A 168 19.84 17.22 -12.74
N ASP A 169 18.97 17.95 -13.48
CA ASP A 169 19.26 19.29 -14.02
C ASP A 169 19.28 20.33 -12.90
#